data_a74daf66494fa99defc841e6e059ed79
#
_entry.id   a74daf66494fa99defc841e6e059ed79
#
_cell.length_a   1.000
_cell.length_b   1.000
_cell.length_c   1.000
_cell.angle_alpha   90.00
_cell.angle_beta   90.00
_cell.angle_gamma   90.00
#
_symmetry.space_group_name_H-M   'P 1'
#
loop_
_entity.id
_entity.type
_entity.pdbx_description
1 polymer ?
#
loop_
_entity_poly.entity_id
_entity_poly.type
_entity_poly.pdbx_seq_one_letter_code
_entity_poly.pdbx_strand_id
1 'polypeptide(L)'
;MYQISVEQHFDAAHYLRDYHGKCENLHGHRFKVVAHLKASKLNETGLAYDFVELKRHLADILVQFDHACINDVPPFDKINASSENIATIVYEKLKSKLPDEVTLSSVEVWESPQTHVTYSP
;
A
#
# COMPACT_ATOMS: atom_id res chain seq x y z
N MET A 1 -7.90 -22.87 2.09
CA MET A 1 -7.28 -21.57 1.71
C MET A 1 -7.71 -20.51 2.70
N TYR A 2 -6.74 -19.83 3.27
CA TYR A 2 -6.99 -18.74 4.20
C TYR A 2 -6.62 -17.42 3.51
N GLN A 3 -7.40 -16.38 3.77
CA GLN A 3 -7.08 -15.02 3.36
C GLN A 3 -7.02 -14.16 4.61
N ILE A 4 -5.91 -13.45 4.77
CA ILE A 4 -5.73 -12.51 5.88
C ILE A 4 -5.47 -11.13 5.31
N SER A 5 -5.75 -10.11 6.11
CA SER A 5 -5.45 -8.74 5.73
C SER A 5 -5.04 -7.92 6.94
N VAL A 6 -4.21 -6.92 6.69
CA VAL A 6 -3.86 -5.89 7.67
C VAL A 6 -4.01 -4.53 7.02
N GLU A 7 -4.23 -3.51 7.84
CA GLU A 7 -4.27 -2.14 7.35
C GLU A 7 -3.29 -1.26 8.12
N GLN A 8 -2.77 -0.26 7.43
CA GLN A 8 -1.93 0.79 8.00
C GLN A 8 -2.37 2.12 7.40
N HIS A 9 -2.06 3.20 8.10
CA HIS A 9 -2.37 4.54 7.64
C HIS A 9 -1.09 5.36 7.52
N PHE A 10 -1.11 6.35 6.63
CA PHE A 10 -0.11 7.40 6.61
C PHE A 10 -0.75 8.71 6.17
N ASP A 11 -0.24 9.81 6.68
CA ASP A 11 -0.71 11.16 6.32
C ASP A 11 0.30 11.77 5.38
N ALA A 12 -0.13 12.18 4.19
CA ALA A 12 0.78 12.69 3.18
C ALA A 12 0.08 13.68 2.24
N ALA A 13 0.88 14.51 1.60
CA ALA A 13 0.43 15.37 0.52
C ALA A 13 0.86 14.79 -0.81
N HIS A 14 0.10 15.08 -1.85
CA HIS A 14 0.43 14.73 -3.22
C HIS A 14 -0.30 15.64 -4.21
N TYR A 15 0.09 15.53 -5.48
CA TYR A 15 -0.60 16.19 -6.59
C TYR A 15 -0.39 15.36 -7.86
N LEU A 16 -1.29 15.53 -8.82
CA LEU A 16 -1.17 14.86 -10.12
C LEU A 16 -0.64 15.85 -11.15
N ARG A 17 0.39 15.45 -11.89
CA ARG A 17 0.94 16.23 -13.01
C ARG A 17 0.11 15.96 -14.26
N ASP A 18 -0.04 16.98 -15.09
CA ASP A 18 -0.78 16.88 -16.35
C ASP A 18 -2.25 16.49 -16.20
N TYR A 19 -2.81 16.76 -15.03
CA TYR A 19 -4.21 16.55 -14.75
C TYR A 19 -4.91 17.92 -14.59
N HIS A 20 -5.87 18.21 -15.46
CA HIS A 20 -6.55 19.49 -15.50
C HIS A 20 -7.77 19.50 -14.56
N GLY A 21 -7.54 19.54 -13.25
CA GLY A 21 -8.55 19.53 -12.22
C GLY A 21 -7.95 19.82 -10.85
N LYS A 22 -8.76 19.70 -9.79
CA LYS A 22 -8.33 20.01 -8.42
C LYS A 22 -7.14 19.18 -7.95
N CYS A 23 -7.02 17.93 -8.45
CA CYS A 23 -5.93 17.02 -8.03
C CYS A 23 -4.56 17.44 -8.56
N GLU A 24 -4.49 18.39 -9.47
CA GLU A 24 -3.23 19.00 -9.90
C GLU A 24 -2.64 19.89 -8.81
N ASN A 25 -3.46 20.40 -7.90
CA ASN A 25 -3.01 21.22 -6.77
C ASN A 25 -2.55 20.33 -5.62
N LEU A 26 -1.53 20.80 -4.91
CA LEU A 26 -1.05 20.10 -3.71
C LEU A 26 -2.17 20.00 -2.69
N HIS A 27 -2.42 18.77 -2.20
CA HIS A 27 -3.45 18.50 -1.21
C HIS A 27 -3.04 17.30 -0.36
N GLY A 28 -3.65 17.15 0.80
CA GLY A 28 -3.32 16.10 1.74
C GLY A 28 -4.47 15.14 1.99
N HIS A 29 -4.10 13.90 2.33
CA HIS A 29 -5.03 12.86 2.72
C HIS A 29 -4.45 12.03 3.87
N ARG A 30 -5.36 11.44 4.66
CA ARG A 30 -4.99 10.30 5.48
C ARG A 30 -5.22 9.04 4.65
N PHE A 31 -4.15 8.52 4.09
CA PHE A 31 -4.20 7.30 3.28
C PHE A 31 -4.36 6.07 4.17
N LYS A 32 -5.19 5.14 3.74
CA LYS A 32 -5.26 3.80 4.32
C LYS A 32 -4.78 2.80 3.28
N VAL A 33 -3.89 1.92 3.69
CA VAL A 33 -3.36 0.85 2.84
C VAL A 33 -3.75 -0.49 3.45
N VAL A 34 -4.36 -1.36 2.66
CA VAL A 34 -4.74 -2.71 3.08
C VAL A 34 -4.00 -3.71 2.22
N ALA A 35 -3.31 -4.65 2.87
CA ALA A 35 -2.63 -5.74 2.18
C ALA A 35 -3.39 -7.05 2.44
N HIS A 36 -3.64 -7.81 1.37
CA HIS A 36 -4.34 -9.09 1.42
C HIS A 36 -3.39 -10.22 1.04
N LEU A 37 -3.23 -11.19 1.95
CA LEU A 37 -2.43 -12.39 1.71
C LEU A 37 -3.33 -13.63 1.63
N LYS A 38 -2.90 -14.60 0.84
CA LYS A 38 -3.50 -15.94 0.80
C LYS A 38 -2.47 -16.98 1.17
N ALA A 39 -2.90 -18.02 1.90
CA ALA A 39 -2.08 -19.17 2.24
C ALA A 39 -2.95 -20.42 2.31
N SER A 40 -2.42 -21.55 1.84
CA SER A 40 -3.14 -22.82 1.88
C SER A 40 -2.91 -23.59 3.17
N LYS A 41 -1.86 -23.26 3.91
CA LYS A 41 -1.44 -24.00 5.11
C LYS A 41 -1.26 -23.07 6.28
N LEU A 42 -1.40 -23.61 7.48
CA LEU A 42 -1.07 -22.91 8.73
C LEU A 42 0.30 -23.38 9.22
N ASN A 43 1.01 -22.50 9.93
CA ASN A 43 2.25 -22.85 10.60
C ASN A 43 1.96 -23.60 11.93
N GLU A 44 3.00 -23.92 12.69
CA GLU A 44 2.90 -24.67 13.94
C GLU A 44 2.04 -23.98 15.00
N THR A 45 1.93 -22.66 14.95
CA THR A 45 1.11 -21.89 15.88
C THR A 45 -0.32 -21.68 15.38
N GLY A 46 -0.67 -22.25 14.23
CA GLY A 46 -2.01 -22.13 13.66
C GLY A 46 -2.24 -20.84 12.89
N LEU A 47 -1.17 -20.17 12.42
CA LEU A 47 -1.27 -18.92 11.68
C LEU A 47 -1.00 -19.14 10.20
N ALA A 48 -1.78 -18.50 9.33
CA ALA A 48 -1.48 -18.42 7.91
C ALA A 48 -0.26 -17.54 7.68
N TYR A 49 -0.19 -16.45 8.38
CA TYR A 49 0.95 -15.55 8.48
C TYR A 49 0.73 -14.63 9.69
N ASP A 50 1.80 -14.24 10.37
CA ASP A 50 1.70 -13.40 11.56
C ASP A 50 1.28 -11.97 11.18
N PHE A 51 0.17 -11.50 11.76
CA PHE A 51 -0.28 -10.12 11.54
C PHE A 51 0.76 -9.09 11.96
N VAL A 52 1.50 -9.34 13.03
CA VAL A 52 2.53 -8.43 13.51
C VAL A 52 3.65 -8.28 12.47
N GLU A 53 4.08 -9.40 11.88
CA GLU A 53 5.07 -9.40 10.81
C GLU A 53 4.57 -8.65 9.59
N LEU A 54 3.34 -8.92 9.16
CA LEU A 54 2.78 -8.27 7.98
C LEU A 54 2.62 -6.77 8.19
N LYS A 55 2.13 -6.35 9.36
CA LYS A 55 2.03 -4.93 9.70
C LYS A 55 3.38 -4.25 9.70
N ARG A 56 4.40 -4.90 10.23
CA ARG A 56 5.76 -4.36 10.28
C ARG A 56 6.32 -4.16 8.88
N HIS A 57 6.18 -5.15 8.01
CA HIS A 57 6.63 -5.04 6.62
C HIS A 57 5.94 -3.89 5.89
N LEU A 58 4.63 -3.77 6.09
CA LEU A 58 3.86 -2.70 5.47
C LEU A 58 4.27 -1.33 6.02
N ALA A 59 4.40 -1.20 7.33
CA ALA A 59 4.83 0.04 7.97
C ALA A 59 6.21 0.50 7.50
N ASP A 60 7.15 -0.44 7.33
CA ASP A 60 8.51 -0.14 6.85
C ASP A 60 8.49 0.44 5.44
N ILE A 61 7.52 0.04 4.61
CA ILE A 61 7.35 0.61 3.27
C ILE A 61 6.74 2.00 3.35
N LEU A 62 5.70 2.18 4.18
CA LEU A 62 4.92 3.40 4.22
C LEU A 62 5.59 4.56 4.95
N VAL A 63 6.59 4.28 5.80
CA VAL A 63 7.25 5.31 6.61
C VAL A 63 7.87 6.42 5.75
N GLN A 64 8.32 6.09 4.55
CA GLN A 64 8.92 7.09 3.65
C GLN A 64 7.90 8.10 3.11
N PHE A 65 6.62 7.77 3.14
CA PHE A 65 5.54 8.64 2.66
C PHE A 65 4.89 9.44 3.79
N ASP A 66 4.99 8.93 5.02
CA ASP A 66 4.29 9.53 6.15
C ASP A 66 4.86 10.91 6.48
N HIS A 67 3.97 11.90 6.60
CA HIS A 67 4.30 13.31 6.83
C HIS A 67 5.22 13.90 5.75
N ALA A 68 5.07 13.42 4.51
CA ALA A 68 5.87 13.87 3.38
C ALA A 68 4.97 14.28 2.21
N CYS A 69 5.57 14.91 1.21
CA CYS A 69 4.97 15.03 -0.12
C CYS A 69 5.40 13.81 -0.93
N ILE A 70 4.45 12.97 -1.33
CA ILE A 70 4.74 11.72 -2.02
C ILE A 70 5.51 11.98 -3.32
N ASN A 71 5.21 13.10 -4.00
CA ASN A 71 5.88 13.47 -5.25
C ASN A 71 7.38 13.67 -5.12
N ASP A 72 7.89 13.88 -3.89
CA ASP A 72 9.33 14.04 -3.63
C ASP A 72 10.04 12.71 -3.36
N VAL A 73 9.26 11.61 -3.23
CA VAL A 73 9.80 10.28 -2.91
C VAL A 73 9.87 9.44 -4.19
N PRO A 74 11.07 8.98 -4.60
CA PRO A 74 11.16 8.12 -5.78
C PRO A 74 10.29 6.85 -5.64
N PRO A 75 9.63 6.37 -6.70
CA PRO A 75 9.70 6.86 -8.10
C PRO A 75 8.71 7.98 -8.43
N PHE A 76 8.03 8.55 -7.43
CA PHE A 76 6.98 9.56 -7.63
C PHE A 76 7.52 10.94 -8.00
N ASP A 77 8.83 11.11 -7.98
CA ASP A 77 9.49 12.26 -8.58
C ASP A 77 9.39 12.24 -10.12
N LYS A 78 9.10 11.06 -10.72
CA LYS A 78 9.03 10.86 -12.16
C LYS A 78 7.67 10.40 -12.66
N ILE A 79 6.95 9.60 -11.86
CA ILE A 79 5.60 9.14 -12.20
C ILE A 79 4.59 9.79 -11.26
N ASN A 80 3.35 9.88 -11.70
CA ASN A 80 2.30 10.49 -10.88
C ASN A 80 2.07 9.72 -9.57
N ALA A 81 1.84 10.47 -8.49
CA ALA A 81 1.50 9.95 -7.18
C ALA A 81 0.00 9.66 -7.09
N SER A 82 -0.53 8.96 -8.07
CA SER A 82 -1.92 8.49 -8.07
C SER A 82 -2.09 7.31 -7.11
N SER A 83 -3.30 7.08 -6.63
CA SER A 83 -3.59 5.92 -5.80
C SER A 83 -3.23 4.61 -6.51
N GLU A 84 -3.44 4.54 -7.83
CA GLU A 84 -3.08 3.40 -8.67
C GLU A 84 -1.57 3.13 -8.64
N ASN A 85 -0.77 4.15 -8.86
CA ASN A 85 0.68 4.01 -8.84
C ASN A 85 1.21 3.71 -7.43
N ILE A 86 0.63 4.32 -6.41
CA ILE A 86 0.98 4.02 -5.01
C ILE A 86 0.69 2.55 -4.71
N ALA A 87 -0.48 2.06 -5.08
CA ALA A 87 -0.85 0.66 -4.84
C ALA A 87 0.10 -0.32 -5.53
N THR A 88 0.47 -0.04 -6.78
CA THR A 88 1.40 -0.87 -7.54
C THR A 88 2.78 -0.92 -6.88
N ILE A 89 3.32 0.23 -6.49
CA ILE A 89 4.64 0.32 -5.86
C ILE A 89 4.64 -0.37 -4.49
N VAL A 90 3.61 -0.16 -3.68
CA VAL A 90 3.49 -0.84 -2.39
C VAL A 90 3.40 -2.34 -2.58
N TYR A 91 2.61 -2.81 -3.56
CA TYR A 91 2.50 -4.23 -3.88
C TYR A 91 3.87 -4.83 -4.20
N GLU A 92 4.61 -4.22 -5.11
CA GLU A 92 5.92 -4.73 -5.54
C GLU A 92 6.92 -4.80 -4.38
N LYS A 93 6.98 -3.75 -3.56
CA LYS A 93 7.88 -3.70 -2.40
C LYS A 93 7.49 -4.73 -1.34
N LEU A 94 6.19 -4.86 -1.05
CA LEU A 94 5.72 -5.82 -0.05
C LEU A 94 5.95 -7.25 -0.50
N LYS A 95 5.67 -7.56 -1.77
CA LYS A 95 5.87 -8.90 -2.33
C LYS A 95 7.31 -9.37 -2.12
N SER A 96 8.29 -8.49 -2.29
CA SER A 96 9.71 -8.83 -2.14
C SER A 96 10.11 -9.19 -0.71
N LYS A 97 9.28 -8.84 0.28
CA LYS A 97 9.55 -9.11 1.70
C LYS A 97 8.89 -10.39 2.21
N LEU A 98 8.01 -11.00 1.42
CA LEU A 98 7.19 -12.12 1.86
C LEU A 98 7.81 -13.45 1.44
N PRO A 99 7.65 -14.53 2.25
CA PRO A 99 8.14 -15.86 1.89
C PRO A 99 7.22 -16.50 0.84
N ASP A 100 7.74 -17.57 0.21
CA ASP A 100 7.04 -18.26 -0.89
C ASP A 100 5.76 -18.98 -0.42
N GLU A 101 5.64 -19.26 0.87
CA GLU A 101 4.50 -19.97 1.45
C GLU A 101 3.20 -19.16 1.44
N VAL A 102 3.31 -17.85 1.25
CA VAL A 102 2.14 -16.96 1.15
C VAL A 102 2.15 -16.22 -0.17
N THR A 103 0.96 -15.85 -0.61
CA THR A 103 0.77 -15.08 -1.85
C THR A 103 0.17 -13.73 -1.51
N LEU A 104 0.84 -12.64 -1.90
CA LEU A 104 0.23 -11.32 -1.84
C LEU A 104 -0.79 -11.22 -2.96
N SER A 105 -2.07 -11.21 -2.61
CA SER A 105 -3.15 -11.22 -3.62
C SER A 105 -3.50 -9.83 -4.12
N SER A 106 -3.49 -8.84 -3.23
CA SER A 106 -3.81 -7.46 -3.63
C SER A 106 -3.37 -6.46 -2.57
N VAL A 107 -3.30 -5.19 -3.00
CA VAL A 107 -3.10 -4.03 -2.12
C VAL A 107 -4.16 -3.01 -2.46
N GLU A 108 -4.85 -2.50 -1.45
CA GLU A 108 -5.80 -1.39 -1.58
C GLU A 108 -5.14 -0.11 -1.09
N VAL A 109 -5.38 0.99 -1.79
CA VAL A 109 -5.00 2.33 -1.34
C VAL A 109 -6.25 3.21 -1.32
N TRP A 110 -6.58 3.70 -0.14
CA TRP A 110 -7.74 4.55 0.12
C TRP A 110 -7.27 5.98 0.32
N GLU A 111 -7.69 6.90 -0.54
CA GLU A 111 -7.45 8.34 -0.36
C GLU A 111 -8.39 8.93 0.67
N SER A 112 -9.59 8.38 0.76
CA SER A 112 -10.65 8.83 1.66
C SER A 112 -11.49 7.62 2.06
N PRO A 113 -12.42 7.76 3.03
CA PRO A 113 -13.33 6.69 3.37
C PRO A 113 -14.26 6.25 2.23
N GLN A 114 -14.39 7.07 1.17
CA GLN A 114 -15.32 6.81 0.08
C GLN A 114 -14.66 6.34 -1.21
N THR A 115 -13.33 6.44 -1.33
CA THR A 115 -12.65 6.14 -2.60
C THR A 115 -11.39 5.33 -2.39
N HIS A 116 -11.24 4.28 -3.16
CA HIS A 116 -10.00 3.48 -3.11
C HIS A 116 -9.72 2.82 -4.45
N VAL A 117 -8.50 2.37 -4.58
CA VAL A 117 -8.01 1.55 -5.69
C VAL A 117 -7.51 0.23 -5.12
N THR A 118 -7.79 -0.85 -5.83
CA THR A 118 -7.21 -2.17 -5.54
C THR A 118 -6.32 -2.57 -6.70
N TYR A 119 -5.07 -2.87 -6.40
CA TYR A 119 -4.13 -3.43 -7.38
C TYR A 119 -3.92 -4.92 -7.13
N SER A 120 -3.99 -5.70 -8.18
CA SER A 120 -3.56 -7.10 -8.21
C SER A 120 -2.88 -7.38 -9.54
N PRO A 121 -1.85 -8.25 -9.58
CA PRO A 121 -1.17 -8.58 -10.83
C PRO A 121 -2.04 -9.41 -11.77
#